data_6937593fa8b82c30137c21beab026905
#
_entry.id   6937593fa8b82c30137c21beab026905
#
_cell.length_a   1.000
_cell.length_b   1.000
_cell.length_c   1.000
_cell.angle_alpha   90.00
_cell.angle_beta   90.00
_cell.angle_gamma   90.00
#
_symmetry.space_group_name_H-M   'P 1'
#
loop_
_entity.id
_entity.type
_entity.pdbx_description
1 polymer ?
#
loop_
_entity_poly.entity_id
_entity_poly.type
_entity_poly.pdbx_seq_one_letter_code
_entity_poly.pdbx_strand_id
1 'polypeptide(L)'
;MRFNRTAWPILVPVSGIPRILGAFFLPNGFGDAYVYIRDIGTLSTKISTGTFRLTDLFGFWLPLYQLIAAVLNLFIRNGFYSGKLVSAVFGIGVCLFVYAITFALTSSRKAAALIFLLIALNPLHIFYSASAMTDIPHAFFVLGALYFVLKKQWVIAAIFAALAGATRVESWMFIALIPLIQVLRERRVSIVAVLIMILPPLFWFYISWRAAGSWLACFQQRQQYLEWLLVMNPAIARFSVVNILRDGATLLISSDIAVLIACFLAGWFVLRQILKIHRQKLSEETQMLLPPVVFFFAFFLLLFVAYLTHQQPIIFPRYGLILFTLGLPNLAWAFLRAKQQRPLRARPLLVGIMVVLAFDASIQFAGAVGTVNQYHVQRAAAEYLHDHFDPKSNARLFCDDGTVKVLSGISEERFVTSSDVPRDREGFLSALKANNVEYLVFVDHQPTTVNRLFKDLEYGDYGDWFEREFNSHTNFLPTQIWVYRFHGETVK
;
A
#
# COMPACT_ATOMS: atom_id res chain seq x y z
N MET A 1 -22.17 16.69 -18.08
CA MET A 1 -22.36 17.24 -16.71
C MET A 1 -21.17 18.14 -16.38
N ARG A 2 -21.40 19.43 -16.18
CA ARG A 2 -20.34 20.34 -15.73
C ARG A 2 -20.13 20.11 -14.23
N PHE A 3 -18.93 19.76 -13.82
CA PHE A 3 -18.53 19.79 -12.40
C PHE A 3 -18.88 21.20 -11.86
N ASN A 4 -19.60 21.26 -10.75
CA ASN A 4 -19.97 22.54 -10.17
C ASN A 4 -18.71 23.23 -9.64
N ARG A 5 -18.15 24.16 -10.41
CA ARG A 5 -16.93 24.91 -10.06
C ARG A 5 -16.99 25.57 -8.68
N THR A 6 -18.21 25.79 -8.15
CA THR A 6 -18.43 26.43 -6.84
C THR A 6 -18.17 25.51 -5.63
N ALA A 7 -18.09 24.19 -5.81
CA ALA A 7 -17.83 23.25 -4.70
C ALA A 7 -16.32 23.01 -4.43
N TRP A 8 -15.46 23.19 -5.43
CA TRP A 8 -14.02 22.95 -5.33
C TRP A 8 -13.31 23.73 -4.22
N PRO A 9 -13.61 25.02 -4.00
CA PRO A 9 -12.99 25.82 -2.94
C PRO A 9 -13.20 25.25 -1.54
N ILE A 10 -14.20 24.40 -1.34
CA ILE A 10 -14.48 23.75 -0.06
C ILE A 10 -13.95 22.32 -0.04
N LEU A 11 -14.17 21.54 -1.10
CA LEU A 11 -13.81 20.12 -1.13
C LEU A 11 -12.29 19.91 -1.07
N VAL A 12 -11.52 20.75 -1.79
CA VAL A 12 -10.04 20.61 -1.80
C VAL A 12 -9.43 20.91 -0.43
N PRO A 13 -9.73 22.00 0.29
CA PRO A 13 -9.20 22.22 1.63
C PRO A 13 -9.64 21.16 2.65
N VAL A 14 -10.91 20.77 2.65
CA VAL A 14 -11.44 19.76 3.60
C VAL A 14 -10.72 18.41 3.45
N SER A 15 -10.44 17.97 2.22
CA SER A 15 -9.67 16.75 2.00
C SER A 15 -8.15 16.97 2.12
N GLY A 16 -7.66 18.17 1.78
CA GLY A 16 -6.23 18.48 1.69
C GLY A 16 -5.58 18.73 3.04
N ILE A 17 -6.21 19.55 3.89
CA ILE A 17 -5.61 19.96 5.17
C ILE A 17 -5.17 18.76 6.02
N PRO A 18 -6.01 17.75 6.32
CA PRO A 18 -5.59 16.63 7.15
C PRO A 18 -4.44 15.82 6.54
N ARG A 19 -4.40 15.67 5.21
CA ARG A 19 -3.38 14.90 4.50
C ARG A 19 -2.04 15.61 4.41
N ILE A 20 -2.08 16.91 4.12
CA ILE A 20 -0.87 17.73 4.06
C ILE A 20 -0.26 17.87 5.45
N LEU A 21 -1.08 18.19 6.48
CA LEU A 21 -0.59 18.22 7.86
C LEU A 21 -0.05 16.85 8.28
N GLY A 22 -0.77 15.75 7.98
CA GLY A 22 -0.27 14.41 8.23
C GLY A 22 1.06 14.11 7.53
N ALA A 23 1.25 14.55 6.27
CA ALA A 23 2.50 14.36 5.56
C ALA A 23 3.69 15.04 6.25
N PHE A 24 3.49 16.18 6.89
CA PHE A 24 4.55 16.91 7.60
C PHE A 24 4.76 16.44 9.05
N PHE A 25 3.70 16.10 9.76
CA PHE A 25 3.76 15.89 11.20
C PHE A 25 3.66 14.43 11.66
N LEU A 26 3.06 13.53 10.85
CA LEU A 26 2.99 12.12 11.20
C LEU A 26 4.25 11.39 10.71
N PRO A 27 4.83 10.45 11.48
CA PRO A 27 5.87 9.57 10.97
C PRO A 27 5.29 8.59 9.94
N ASN A 28 6.15 7.95 9.15
CA ASN A 28 5.73 6.75 8.42
C ASN A 28 5.56 5.60 9.41
N GLY A 29 4.43 4.91 9.31
CA GLY A 29 4.13 3.79 10.19
C GLY A 29 4.35 2.41 9.56
N PHE A 30 4.94 2.33 8.35
CA PHE A 30 5.10 1.09 7.60
C PHE A 30 6.53 0.89 7.15
N GLY A 31 7.07 -0.32 7.33
CA GLY A 31 8.42 -0.69 6.88
C GLY A 31 8.61 -0.51 5.38
N ASP A 32 7.63 -0.91 4.57
CA ASP A 32 7.65 -0.72 3.11
C ASP A 32 7.85 0.76 2.71
N ALA A 33 7.33 1.71 3.49
CA ALA A 33 7.45 3.13 3.20
C ALA A 33 8.92 3.60 3.20
N TYR A 34 9.74 3.05 4.08
CA TYR A 34 11.17 3.40 4.14
C TYR A 34 11.94 2.84 2.95
N VAL A 35 11.56 1.66 2.46
CA VAL A 35 12.13 1.11 1.23
C VAL A 35 11.77 2.00 0.03
N TYR A 36 10.51 2.44 -0.07
CA TYR A 36 10.12 3.40 -1.11
C TYR A 36 10.89 4.72 -1.01
N ILE A 37 11.13 5.25 0.20
CA ILE A 37 11.89 6.48 0.42
C ILE A 37 13.34 6.33 -0.07
N ARG A 38 13.97 5.20 0.23
CA ARG A 38 15.31 4.85 -0.27
C ARG A 38 15.33 4.82 -1.80
N ASP A 39 14.40 4.10 -2.41
CA ASP A 39 14.31 3.97 -3.87
C ASP A 39 14.05 5.33 -4.55
N ILE A 40 13.22 6.19 -3.95
CA ILE A 40 12.99 7.59 -4.39
C ILE A 40 14.31 8.37 -4.37
N GLY A 41 15.08 8.28 -3.28
CA GLY A 41 16.39 8.94 -3.18
C GLY A 41 17.38 8.46 -4.24
N THR A 42 17.50 7.14 -4.40
CA THR A 42 18.38 6.51 -5.38
C THR A 42 18.01 6.91 -6.82
N LEU A 43 16.72 6.81 -7.19
CA LEU A 43 16.26 7.21 -8.52
C LEU A 43 16.48 8.69 -8.79
N SER A 44 16.18 9.56 -7.81
CA SER A 44 16.39 11.00 -7.93
C SER A 44 17.87 11.34 -8.16
N THR A 45 18.77 10.70 -7.42
CA THR A 45 20.21 10.87 -7.60
C THR A 45 20.67 10.43 -8.99
N LYS A 46 20.24 9.26 -9.46
CA LYS A 46 20.58 8.78 -10.81
C LYS A 46 20.04 9.67 -11.92
N ILE A 47 18.81 10.22 -11.75
CA ILE A 47 18.25 11.17 -12.69
C ILE A 47 19.05 12.46 -12.72
N SER A 48 19.41 13.03 -11.56
CA SER A 48 20.14 14.30 -11.45
C SER A 48 21.57 14.22 -11.96
N THR A 49 22.22 13.04 -11.82
CA THR A 49 23.60 12.79 -12.30
C THR A 49 23.65 12.30 -13.76
N GLY A 50 22.50 12.10 -14.42
CA GLY A 50 22.44 11.59 -15.78
C GLY A 50 22.85 10.12 -15.93
N THR A 51 22.95 9.37 -14.82
CA THR A 51 23.32 7.94 -14.81
C THR A 51 22.11 6.99 -14.83
N PHE A 52 20.91 7.54 -14.84
CA PHE A 52 19.67 6.77 -14.86
C PHE A 52 19.56 5.85 -16.09
N ARG A 53 19.20 4.59 -15.87
CA ARG A 53 18.91 3.58 -16.88
C ARG A 53 17.52 3.02 -16.66
N LEU A 54 16.85 2.56 -17.72
CA LEU A 54 15.53 1.92 -17.58
C LEU A 54 15.53 0.70 -16.66
N THR A 55 16.66 -0.01 -16.58
CA THR A 55 16.86 -1.16 -15.68
C THR A 55 16.85 -0.76 -14.20
N ASP A 56 17.07 0.51 -13.87
CA ASP A 56 16.98 1.01 -12.49
C ASP A 56 15.54 1.05 -11.97
N LEU A 57 14.56 0.94 -12.86
CA LEU A 57 13.15 0.80 -12.50
C LEU A 57 12.78 -0.62 -12.07
N PHE A 58 13.67 -1.61 -12.30
CA PHE A 58 13.42 -2.99 -11.89
C PHE A 58 13.61 -3.14 -10.38
N GLY A 59 12.62 -3.74 -9.72
CA GLY A 59 12.64 -4.01 -8.29
C GLY A 59 11.48 -4.92 -7.89
N PHE A 60 11.28 -5.06 -6.59
CA PHE A 60 10.19 -5.88 -6.04
C PHE A 60 8.80 -5.28 -6.35
N TRP A 61 8.69 -3.95 -6.37
CA TRP A 61 7.46 -3.22 -6.65
C TRP A 61 7.50 -2.54 -8.01
N LEU A 62 6.31 -2.30 -8.58
CA LEU A 62 6.15 -1.54 -9.81
C LEU A 62 6.56 -0.07 -9.62
N PRO A 63 7.24 0.55 -10.59
CA PRO A 63 8.04 1.74 -10.36
C PRO A 63 7.31 3.09 -10.44
N LEU A 64 6.03 3.14 -10.85
CA LEU A 64 5.39 4.42 -11.19
C LEU A 64 5.36 5.39 -10.01
N TYR A 65 5.04 4.90 -8.82
CA TYR A 65 4.98 5.74 -7.62
C TYR A 65 6.36 6.30 -7.27
N GLN A 66 7.38 5.44 -7.23
CA GLN A 66 8.76 5.84 -6.91
C GLN A 66 9.28 6.84 -7.95
N LEU A 67 8.96 6.64 -9.23
CA LEU A 67 9.38 7.54 -10.31
C LEU A 67 8.74 8.93 -10.17
N ILE A 68 7.42 9.01 -9.90
CA ILE A 68 6.74 10.29 -9.68
C ILE A 68 7.35 11.01 -8.47
N ALA A 69 7.57 10.28 -7.38
CA ALA A 69 8.14 10.85 -6.16
C ALA A 69 9.63 11.22 -6.34
N ALA A 70 10.40 10.48 -7.14
CA ALA A 70 11.78 10.81 -7.46
C ALA A 70 11.89 12.11 -8.29
N VAL A 71 10.98 12.30 -9.25
CA VAL A 71 10.91 13.57 -10.00
C VAL A 71 10.59 14.75 -9.07
N LEU A 72 9.63 14.58 -8.14
CA LEU A 72 9.35 15.61 -7.14
C LEU A 72 10.55 15.85 -6.22
N ASN A 73 11.32 14.80 -5.91
CA ASN A 73 12.50 14.87 -5.05
C ASN A 73 13.66 15.69 -5.66
N LEU A 74 13.72 15.87 -6.98
CA LEU A 74 14.68 16.77 -7.62
C LEU A 74 14.52 18.23 -7.13
N PHE A 75 13.31 18.61 -6.74
CA PHE A 75 12.98 19.95 -6.24
C PHE A 75 13.01 20.04 -4.72
N ILE A 76 12.43 19.06 -4.01
CA ILE A 76 12.31 19.05 -2.55
C ILE A 76 13.61 18.62 -1.88
N ARG A 77 14.42 17.77 -2.54
CA ARG A 77 15.68 17.21 -2.04
C ARG A 77 15.56 16.47 -0.70
N ASN A 78 14.41 15.89 -0.47
CA ASN A 78 14.11 15.07 0.70
C ASN A 78 13.13 13.96 0.32
N GLY A 79 13.63 12.73 0.16
CA GLY A 79 12.84 11.57 -0.28
C GLY A 79 11.68 11.25 0.65
N PHE A 80 11.85 11.50 1.96
CA PHE A 80 10.80 11.29 2.96
C PHE A 80 9.58 12.17 2.68
N TYR A 81 9.77 13.48 2.53
CA TYR A 81 8.67 14.40 2.23
C TYR A 81 8.16 14.25 0.79
N SER A 82 9.03 13.96 -0.17
CA SER A 82 8.62 13.78 -1.56
C SER A 82 7.64 12.63 -1.72
N GLY A 83 7.91 11.47 -1.13
CA GLY A 83 6.99 10.32 -1.15
C GLY A 83 5.66 10.64 -0.47
N LYS A 84 5.69 11.23 0.73
CA LYS A 84 4.48 11.56 1.50
C LYS A 84 3.61 12.60 0.80
N LEU A 85 4.20 13.64 0.21
CA LEU A 85 3.45 14.68 -0.51
C LEU A 85 2.79 14.13 -1.77
N VAL A 86 3.46 13.24 -2.51
CA VAL A 86 2.83 12.53 -3.63
C VAL A 86 1.60 11.76 -3.15
N SER A 87 1.73 10.95 -2.08
CA SER A 87 0.60 10.21 -1.51
C SER A 87 -0.53 11.15 -1.05
N ALA A 88 -0.20 12.29 -0.41
CA ALA A 88 -1.19 13.26 0.05
C ALA A 88 -1.98 13.89 -1.11
N VAL A 89 -1.31 14.29 -2.19
CA VAL A 89 -1.94 14.85 -3.39
C VAL A 89 -2.88 13.83 -4.05
N PHE A 90 -2.42 12.59 -4.21
CA PHE A 90 -3.27 11.52 -4.71
C PHE A 90 -4.45 11.21 -3.78
N GLY A 91 -4.25 11.31 -2.45
CA GLY A 91 -5.32 11.14 -1.46
C GLY A 91 -6.42 12.19 -1.55
N ILE A 92 -6.07 13.44 -1.86
CA ILE A 92 -7.06 14.49 -2.21
C ILE A 92 -7.83 14.06 -3.45
N GLY A 93 -7.13 13.61 -4.49
CA GLY A 93 -7.73 13.13 -5.73
C GLY A 93 -8.69 11.95 -5.53
N VAL A 94 -8.36 10.99 -4.64
CA VAL A 94 -9.26 9.89 -4.25
C VAL A 94 -10.57 10.43 -3.71
N CYS A 95 -10.54 11.38 -2.76
CA CYS A 95 -11.75 11.98 -2.19
C CYS A 95 -12.62 12.65 -3.26
N LEU A 96 -11.99 13.34 -4.20
CA LEU A 96 -12.69 14.02 -5.31
C LEU A 96 -13.29 13.02 -6.29
N PHE A 97 -12.62 11.93 -6.63
CA PHE A 97 -13.20 10.86 -7.46
C PHE A 97 -14.35 10.15 -6.77
N VAL A 98 -14.25 9.84 -5.47
CA VAL A 98 -15.36 9.25 -4.70
C VAL A 98 -16.58 10.16 -4.72
N TYR A 99 -16.41 11.48 -4.52
CA TYR A 99 -17.50 12.45 -4.70
C TYR A 99 -18.11 12.38 -6.10
N ALA A 100 -17.27 12.43 -7.14
CA ALA A 100 -17.70 12.46 -8.54
C ALA A 100 -18.43 11.18 -8.97
N ILE A 101 -17.92 10.02 -8.55
CA ILE A 101 -18.53 8.70 -8.81
C ILE A 101 -19.88 8.61 -8.09
N THR A 102 -19.94 8.99 -6.80
CA THR A 102 -21.19 8.98 -6.02
C THR A 102 -22.23 9.89 -6.64
N PHE A 103 -21.84 11.09 -7.07
CA PHE A 103 -22.75 12.01 -7.75
C PHE A 103 -23.23 11.46 -9.11
N ALA A 104 -22.31 10.84 -9.88
CA ALA A 104 -22.69 10.21 -11.15
C ALA A 104 -23.69 9.06 -10.97
N LEU A 105 -23.53 8.28 -9.90
CA LEU A 105 -24.37 7.13 -9.60
C LEU A 105 -25.74 7.52 -9.02
N THR A 106 -25.78 8.54 -8.16
CA THR A 106 -26.99 8.88 -7.37
C THR A 106 -27.71 10.13 -7.82
N SER A 107 -27.09 10.98 -8.64
CA SER A 107 -27.53 12.33 -9.00
C SER A 107 -27.81 13.24 -7.79
N SER A 108 -27.40 12.85 -6.58
CA SER A 108 -27.64 13.56 -5.33
C SER A 108 -26.38 14.25 -4.82
N ARG A 109 -26.35 15.60 -4.85
CA ARG A 109 -25.25 16.38 -4.29
C ARG A 109 -25.07 16.15 -2.78
N LYS A 110 -26.20 16.00 -2.04
CA LYS A 110 -26.16 15.76 -0.59
C LYS A 110 -25.54 14.41 -0.27
N ALA A 111 -25.91 13.35 -1.00
CA ALA A 111 -25.31 12.04 -0.83
C ALA A 111 -23.83 12.06 -1.20
N ALA A 112 -23.45 12.69 -2.32
CA ALA A 112 -22.06 12.80 -2.72
C ALA A 112 -21.22 13.59 -1.70
N ALA A 113 -21.75 14.68 -1.14
CA ALA A 113 -21.08 15.46 -0.11
C ALA A 113 -20.88 14.66 1.20
N LEU A 114 -21.90 13.89 1.61
CA LEU A 114 -21.79 13.04 2.80
C LEU A 114 -20.71 11.96 2.62
N ILE A 115 -20.73 11.26 1.49
CA ILE A 115 -19.75 10.23 1.16
C ILE A 115 -18.33 10.84 1.04
N PHE A 116 -18.22 12.03 0.46
CA PHE A 116 -16.95 12.76 0.44
C PHE A 116 -16.45 13.05 1.86
N LEU A 117 -17.29 13.52 2.77
CA LEU A 117 -16.90 13.78 4.17
C LEU A 117 -16.45 12.50 4.87
N LEU A 118 -17.13 11.39 4.64
CA LEU A 118 -16.76 10.08 5.21
C LEU A 118 -15.32 9.70 4.81
N ILE A 119 -14.95 9.81 3.54
CA ILE A 119 -13.58 9.46 3.12
C ILE A 119 -12.57 10.57 3.44
N ALA A 120 -12.98 11.85 3.39
CA ALA A 120 -12.10 12.97 3.68
C ALA A 120 -11.61 12.95 5.12
N LEU A 121 -12.46 12.48 6.05
CA LEU A 121 -12.18 12.42 7.48
C LEU A 121 -11.87 11.00 7.98
N ASN A 122 -11.85 9.99 7.12
CA ASN A 122 -11.51 8.61 7.53
C ASN A 122 -10.05 8.54 8.03
N PRO A 123 -9.81 8.08 9.28
CA PRO A 123 -8.47 8.08 9.87
C PRO A 123 -7.48 7.21 9.11
N LEU A 124 -7.90 6.02 8.68
CA LEU A 124 -7.05 5.10 7.94
C LEU A 124 -6.64 5.69 6.58
N HIS A 125 -7.58 6.30 5.87
CA HIS A 125 -7.30 6.94 4.58
C HIS A 125 -6.37 8.15 4.74
N ILE A 126 -6.54 8.97 5.80
CA ILE A 126 -5.63 10.08 6.10
C ILE A 126 -4.22 9.55 6.39
N PHE A 127 -4.11 8.52 7.23
CA PHE A 127 -2.84 7.92 7.62
C PHE A 127 -2.07 7.36 6.42
N TYR A 128 -2.73 6.57 5.54
CA TYR A 128 -2.11 6.07 4.32
C TYR A 128 -1.77 7.19 3.32
N SER A 129 -2.60 8.23 3.24
CA SER A 129 -2.30 9.41 2.40
C SER A 129 -1.12 10.22 2.94
N ALA A 130 -0.82 10.13 4.24
CA ALA A 130 0.31 10.78 4.89
C ALA A 130 1.58 9.93 4.91
N SER A 131 1.54 8.72 4.38
CA SER A 131 2.65 7.77 4.33
C SER A 131 3.20 7.63 2.91
N ALA A 132 4.50 7.36 2.78
CA ALA A 132 5.16 7.15 1.49
C ALA A 132 4.83 5.73 0.95
N MET A 133 3.58 5.53 0.50
CA MET A 133 3.04 4.22 0.10
C MET A 133 2.33 4.27 -1.25
N THR A 134 2.33 3.14 -1.97
CA THR A 134 1.69 3.01 -3.28
C THR A 134 0.17 2.89 -3.23
N ASP A 135 -0.41 2.58 -2.07
CA ASP A 135 -1.83 2.20 -1.92
C ASP A 135 -2.77 3.34 -2.33
N ILE A 136 -2.49 4.56 -1.90
CA ILE A 136 -3.32 5.74 -2.22
C ILE A 136 -3.16 6.19 -3.68
N PRO A 137 -1.95 6.32 -4.26
CA PRO A 137 -1.79 6.55 -5.70
C PRO A 137 -2.48 5.49 -6.56
N HIS A 138 -2.39 4.21 -6.17
CA HIS A 138 -3.09 3.13 -6.82
C HIS A 138 -4.62 3.32 -6.77
N ALA A 139 -5.18 3.59 -5.58
CA ALA A 139 -6.63 3.85 -5.42
C ALA A 139 -7.10 5.04 -6.27
N PHE A 140 -6.30 6.09 -6.38
CA PHE A 140 -6.59 7.24 -7.25
C PHE A 140 -6.73 6.81 -8.71
N PHE A 141 -5.78 6.06 -9.24
CA PHE A 141 -5.82 5.61 -10.63
C PHE A 141 -6.97 4.62 -10.87
N VAL A 142 -7.26 3.72 -9.93
CA VAL A 142 -8.40 2.80 -10.01
C VAL A 142 -9.73 3.55 -10.04
N LEU A 143 -9.93 4.52 -9.14
CA LEU A 143 -11.14 5.34 -9.11
C LEU A 143 -11.25 6.24 -10.35
N GLY A 144 -10.13 6.74 -10.87
CA GLY A 144 -10.11 7.45 -12.13
C GLY A 144 -10.59 6.57 -13.28
N ALA A 145 -10.07 5.33 -13.38
CA ALA A 145 -10.53 4.37 -14.37
C ALA A 145 -12.04 4.11 -14.24
N LEU A 146 -12.53 3.85 -13.02
CA LEU A 146 -13.97 3.65 -12.75
C LEU A 146 -14.80 4.87 -13.16
N TYR A 147 -14.38 6.08 -12.80
CA TYR A 147 -15.10 7.31 -13.17
C TYR A 147 -15.24 7.45 -14.69
N PHE A 148 -14.15 7.22 -15.45
CA PHE A 148 -14.18 7.33 -16.90
C PHE A 148 -14.91 6.16 -17.59
N VAL A 149 -14.93 4.97 -16.98
CA VAL A 149 -15.82 3.87 -17.38
C VAL A 149 -17.31 4.28 -17.22
N LEU A 150 -17.69 4.92 -16.12
CA LEU A 150 -19.03 5.45 -15.92
C LEU A 150 -19.41 6.48 -16.99
N LYS A 151 -18.45 7.30 -17.41
CA LYS A 151 -18.62 8.31 -18.47
C LYS A 151 -18.52 7.73 -19.88
N LYS A 152 -18.29 6.44 -20.05
CA LYS A 152 -18.06 5.77 -21.36
C LYS A 152 -16.88 6.32 -22.14
N GLN A 153 -15.89 6.91 -21.43
CA GLN A 153 -14.66 7.44 -22.01
C GLN A 153 -13.56 6.38 -21.93
N TRP A 154 -13.69 5.35 -22.75
CA TRP A 154 -12.94 4.10 -22.66
C TRP A 154 -11.43 4.27 -22.76
N VAL A 155 -10.95 5.16 -23.65
CA VAL A 155 -9.51 5.44 -23.81
C VAL A 155 -8.94 6.09 -22.55
N ILE A 156 -9.64 7.08 -21.98
CA ILE A 156 -9.18 7.74 -20.75
C ILE A 156 -9.24 6.75 -19.58
N ALA A 157 -10.30 5.93 -19.50
CA ALA A 157 -10.38 4.86 -18.51
C ALA A 157 -9.20 3.89 -18.63
N ALA A 158 -8.81 3.52 -19.85
CA ALA A 158 -7.66 2.66 -20.09
C ALA A 158 -6.33 3.30 -19.70
N ILE A 159 -6.15 4.60 -19.90
CA ILE A 159 -4.95 5.33 -19.42
C ILE A 159 -4.86 5.26 -17.90
N PHE A 160 -5.95 5.54 -17.20
CA PHE A 160 -5.98 5.43 -15.74
C PHE A 160 -5.76 3.99 -15.26
N ALA A 161 -6.35 2.99 -15.93
CA ALA A 161 -6.13 1.57 -15.63
C ALA A 161 -4.67 1.15 -15.88
N ALA A 162 -4.05 1.65 -16.93
CA ALA A 162 -2.62 1.43 -17.24
C ALA A 162 -1.72 2.04 -16.14
N LEU A 163 -2.00 3.27 -15.70
CA LEU A 163 -1.28 3.91 -14.60
C LEU A 163 -1.48 3.15 -13.28
N ALA A 164 -2.69 2.65 -13.01
CA ALA A 164 -2.94 1.76 -11.87
C ALA A 164 -2.10 0.46 -11.98
N GLY A 165 -2.05 -0.15 -13.19
CA GLY A 165 -1.26 -1.33 -13.50
C GLY A 165 0.25 -1.10 -13.47
N ALA A 166 0.73 0.12 -13.67
CA ALA A 166 2.13 0.52 -13.47
C ALA A 166 2.46 0.83 -11.99
N THR A 167 1.44 0.92 -11.13
CA THR A 167 1.60 1.12 -9.68
C THR A 167 1.51 -0.20 -8.93
N ARG A 168 0.55 -1.08 -9.27
CA ARG A 168 0.34 -2.38 -8.61
C ARG A 168 -0.17 -3.43 -9.61
N VAL A 169 0.35 -4.65 -9.50
CA VAL A 169 0.04 -5.78 -10.42
C VAL A 169 -1.44 -6.18 -10.37
N GLU A 170 -2.12 -5.97 -9.26
CA GLU A 170 -3.54 -6.29 -9.09
C GLU A 170 -4.42 -5.60 -10.13
N SER A 171 -4.01 -4.44 -10.63
CA SER A 171 -4.75 -3.70 -11.66
C SER A 171 -4.60 -4.26 -13.08
N TRP A 172 -3.73 -5.25 -13.30
CA TRP A 172 -3.65 -5.92 -14.61
C TRP A 172 -4.95 -6.66 -14.96
N MET A 173 -5.78 -6.99 -13.98
CA MET A 173 -7.11 -7.54 -14.22
C MET A 173 -8.01 -6.62 -15.07
N PHE A 174 -7.76 -5.30 -15.10
CA PHE A 174 -8.53 -4.35 -15.90
C PHE A 174 -8.40 -4.58 -17.40
N ILE A 175 -7.35 -5.27 -17.86
CA ILE A 175 -7.19 -5.69 -19.27
C ILE A 175 -8.39 -6.55 -19.71
N ALA A 176 -8.95 -7.36 -18.81
CA ALA A 176 -10.13 -8.16 -19.07
C ALA A 176 -11.43 -7.46 -18.62
N LEU A 177 -11.44 -6.82 -17.45
CA LEU A 177 -12.66 -6.29 -16.84
C LEU A 177 -13.24 -5.08 -17.58
N ILE A 178 -12.42 -4.13 -18.04
CA ILE A 178 -12.94 -2.95 -18.74
C ILE A 178 -13.55 -3.32 -20.11
N PRO A 179 -12.91 -4.16 -20.96
CA PRO A 179 -13.55 -4.67 -22.15
C PRO A 179 -14.84 -5.45 -21.89
N LEU A 180 -14.86 -6.30 -20.84
CA LEU A 180 -16.07 -7.01 -20.44
C LEU A 180 -17.22 -6.05 -20.11
N ILE A 181 -16.97 -5.04 -19.29
CA ILE A 181 -17.98 -4.01 -18.99
C ILE A 181 -18.40 -3.27 -20.27
N GLN A 182 -17.47 -2.98 -21.17
CA GLN A 182 -17.78 -2.33 -22.45
C GLN A 182 -18.70 -3.19 -23.32
N VAL A 183 -18.41 -4.50 -23.44
CA VAL A 183 -19.27 -5.45 -24.15
C VAL A 183 -20.67 -5.50 -23.56
N LEU A 184 -20.80 -5.61 -22.25
CA LEU A 184 -22.08 -5.66 -21.56
C LEU A 184 -22.92 -4.38 -21.74
N ARG A 185 -22.28 -3.21 -21.87
CA ARG A 185 -22.96 -1.92 -22.02
C ARG A 185 -23.18 -1.49 -23.46
N GLU A 186 -22.25 -1.81 -24.38
CA GLU A 186 -22.22 -1.24 -25.73
C GLU A 186 -22.08 -2.30 -26.83
N ARG A 187 -21.89 -3.59 -26.48
CA ARG A 187 -21.68 -4.72 -27.40
C ARG A 187 -20.50 -4.50 -28.37
N ARG A 188 -19.50 -3.77 -27.96
CA ARG A 188 -18.27 -3.50 -28.71
C ARG A 188 -17.09 -3.41 -27.76
N VAL A 189 -15.87 -3.50 -28.31
CA VAL A 189 -14.61 -3.33 -27.55
C VAL A 189 -13.75 -2.29 -28.24
N SER A 190 -13.14 -1.41 -27.46
CA SER A 190 -12.13 -0.49 -27.97
C SER A 190 -10.76 -1.15 -27.95
N ILE A 191 -10.26 -1.55 -29.13
CA ILE A 191 -8.93 -2.14 -29.28
C ILE A 191 -7.85 -1.22 -28.72
N VAL A 192 -7.95 0.10 -29.00
CA VAL A 192 -7.00 1.10 -28.49
C VAL A 192 -6.94 1.07 -26.95
N ALA A 193 -8.09 0.96 -26.28
CA ALA A 193 -8.13 0.87 -24.81
C ALA A 193 -7.41 -0.40 -24.32
N VAL A 194 -7.62 -1.54 -24.97
CA VAL A 194 -6.95 -2.80 -24.61
C VAL A 194 -5.43 -2.68 -24.80
N LEU A 195 -4.98 -2.14 -25.93
CA LEU A 195 -3.56 -1.94 -26.19
C LEU A 195 -2.89 -1.05 -25.15
N ILE A 196 -3.54 0.04 -24.74
CA ILE A 196 -3.02 0.93 -23.68
C ILE A 196 -2.85 0.16 -22.36
N MET A 197 -3.84 -0.65 -21.97
CA MET A 197 -3.79 -1.40 -20.70
C MET A 197 -2.75 -2.52 -20.69
N ILE A 198 -2.37 -3.07 -21.84
CA ILE A 198 -1.34 -4.10 -21.95
C ILE A 198 0.09 -3.51 -21.84
N LEU A 199 0.29 -2.22 -22.10
CA LEU A 199 1.63 -1.62 -22.08
C LEU A 199 2.38 -1.78 -20.72
N PRO A 200 1.77 -1.55 -19.54
CA PRO A 200 2.49 -1.69 -18.28
C PRO A 200 3.02 -3.10 -18.00
N PRO A 201 2.24 -4.20 -18.13
CA PRO A 201 2.79 -5.54 -17.98
C PRO A 201 3.87 -5.88 -19.00
N LEU A 202 3.70 -5.50 -20.29
CA LEU A 202 4.73 -5.73 -21.30
C LEU A 202 6.03 -4.99 -20.97
N PHE A 203 5.92 -3.72 -20.58
CA PHE A 203 7.06 -2.92 -20.17
C PHE A 203 7.76 -3.52 -18.95
N TRP A 204 7.00 -4.01 -17.97
CA TRP A 204 7.55 -4.63 -16.75
C TRP A 204 8.27 -5.94 -17.06
N PHE A 205 7.71 -6.80 -17.89
CA PHE A 205 8.38 -8.01 -18.36
C PHE A 205 9.67 -7.71 -19.13
N TYR A 206 9.62 -6.71 -20.01
CA TYR A 206 10.81 -6.28 -20.75
C TYR A 206 11.93 -5.81 -19.80
N ILE A 207 11.60 -4.97 -18.81
CA ILE A 207 12.60 -4.51 -17.82
C ILE A 207 13.12 -5.68 -16.99
N SER A 208 12.26 -6.60 -16.55
CA SER A 208 12.67 -7.81 -15.82
C SER A 208 13.70 -8.61 -16.63
N TRP A 209 13.44 -8.81 -17.90
CA TRP A 209 14.38 -9.50 -18.79
C TRP A 209 15.71 -8.74 -18.94
N ARG A 210 15.66 -7.43 -19.14
CA ARG A 210 16.85 -6.60 -19.32
C ARG A 210 17.72 -6.51 -18.05
N ALA A 211 17.10 -6.49 -16.88
CA ALA A 211 17.78 -6.32 -15.60
C ALA A 211 18.27 -7.66 -15.01
N ALA A 212 17.51 -8.73 -15.14
CA ALA A 212 17.74 -10.01 -14.46
C ALA A 212 17.81 -11.24 -15.40
N GLY A 213 17.80 -11.04 -16.72
CA GLY A 213 17.88 -12.13 -17.71
C GLY A 213 16.63 -13.01 -17.83
N SER A 214 15.57 -12.74 -17.05
CA SER A 214 14.33 -13.51 -17.06
C SER A 214 13.11 -12.59 -17.15
N TRP A 215 12.16 -12.91 -18.03
CA TRP A 215 10.88 -12.19 -18.13
C TRP A 215 10.04 -12.26 -16.85
N LEU A 216 10.22 -13.33 -16.07
CA LEU A 216 9.47 -13.60 -14.85
C LEU A 216 10.26 -13.30 -13.57
N ALA A 217 11.40 -12.62 -13.64
CA ALA A 217 12.27 -12.37 -12.50
C ALA A 217 11.54 -11.66 -11.35
N CYS A 218 10.62 -10.73 -11.66
CA CYS A 218 9.82 -10.05 -10.66
C CYS A 218 8.89 -11.01 -9.86
N PHE A 219 8.32 -12.01 -10.53
CA PHE A 219 7.50 -13.02 -9.85
C PHE A 219 8.36 -14.02 -9.09
N GLN A 220 9.53 -14.38 -9.61
CA GLN A 220 10.47 -15.23 -8.90
C GLN A 220 10.98 -14.59 -7.61
N GLN A 221 11.31 -13.30 -7.64
CA GLN A 221 11.67 -12.55 -6.43
C GLN A 221 10.53 -12.52 -5.40
N ARG A 222 9.29 -12.30 -5.86
CA ARG A 222 8.12 -12.33 -4.98
C ARG A 222 7.88 -13.72 -4.39
N GLN A 223 8.04 -14.77 -5.18
CA GLN A 223 7.90 -16.14 -4.73
C GLN A 223 8.98 -16.50 -3.68
N GLN A 224 10.23 -16.14 -3.92
CA GLN A 224 11.34 -16.33 -2.99
C GLN A 224 11.10 -15.59 -1.67
N TYR A 225 10.61 -14.35 -1.73
CA TYR A 225 10.23 -13.58 -0.54
C TYR A 225 9.10 -14.26 0.25
N LEU A 226 8.08 -14.75 -0.45
CA LEU A 226 6.96 -15.44 0.17
C LEU A 226 7.39 -16.75 0.84
N GLU A 227 8.19 -17.57 0.17
CA GLU A 227 8.77 -18.79 0.73
C GLU A 227 9.60 -18.49 1.97
N TRP A 228 10.45 -17.48 1.90
CA TRP A 228 11.22 -17.00 3.05
C TRP A 228 10.30 -16.55 4.20
N LEU A 229 9.28 -15.74 3.93
CA LEU A 229 8.32 -15.27 4.93
C LEU A 229 7.60 -16.43 5.64
N LEU A 230 7.16 -17.44 4.89
CA LEU A 230 6.46 -18.60 5.42
C LEU A 230 7.37 -19.52 6.25
N VAL A 231 8.62 -19.71 5.83
CA VAL A 231 9.63 -20.49 6.58
C VAL A 231 9.97 -19.80 7.90
N MET A 232 10.11 -18.47 7.88
CA MET A 232 10.50 -17.70 9.07
C MET A 232 9.33 -17.45 10.03
N ASN A 233 8.10 -17.52 9.55
CA ASN A 233 6.88 -17.33 10.35
C ASN A 233 5.91 -18.53 10.15
N PRO A 234 6.22 -19.72 10.69
CA PRO A 234 5.38 -20.92 10.48
C PRO A 234 3.93 -20.74 10.96
N ALA A 235 3.70 -19.84 11.93
CA ALA A 235 2.36 -19.53 12.42
C ALA A 235 1.47 -18.89 11.35
N ILE A 236 2.07 -18.15 10.38
CA ILE A 236 1.36 -17.52 9.27
C ILE A 236 1.09 -18.52 8.14
N ALA A 237 1.98 -19.51 7.98
CA ALA A 237 1.84 -20.55 6.96
C ALA A 237 0.62 -21.46 7.17
N ARG A 238 0.04 -21.48 8.38
CA ARG A 238 -1.08 -22.37 8.72
C ARG A 238 -2.40 -21.60 8.74
N PHE A 239 -3.42 -22.14 8.07
CA PHE A 239 -4.79 -21.71 8.27
C PHE A 239 -5.26 -22.11 9.67
N SER A 240 -5.03 -21.24 10.65
CA SER A 240 -5.61 -21.40 11.98
C SER A 240 -6.90 -20.58 12.08
N VAL A 241 -7.84 -21.04 12.91
CA VAL A 241 -9.08 -20.28 13.18
C VAL A 241 -8.75 -18.88 13.68
N VAL A 242 -7.71 -18.73 14.51
CA VAL A 242 -7.28 -17.45 15.05
C VAL A 242 -6.81 -16.50 13.93
N ASN A 243 -5.99 -16.99 12.99
CA ASN A 243 -5.54 -16.19 11.85
C ASN A 243 -6.71 -15.79 10.94
N ILE A 244 -7.62 -16.70 10.63
CA ILE A 244 -8.81 -16.41 9.82
C ILE A 244 -9.69 -15.35 10.49
N LEU A 245 -9.93 -15.46 11.80
CA LEU A 245 -10.71 -14.47 12.54
C LEU A 245 -10.01 -13.11 12.60
N ARG A 246 -8.71 -13.07 12.88
CA ARG A 246 -7.91 -11.84 12.87
C ARG A 246 -7.94 -11.15 11.50
N ASP A 247 -7.65 -11.89 10.44
CA ASP A 247 -7.57 -11.35 9.08
C ASP A 247 -8.97 -10.96 8.57
N GLY A 248 -9.99 -11.74 8.90
CA GLY A 248 -11.38 -11.39 8.64
C GLY A 248 -11.82 -10.12 9.36
N ALA A 249 -11.50 -9.98 10.66
CA ALA A 249 -11.79 -8.78 11.43
C ALA A 249 -11.03 -7.56 10.86
N THR A 250 -9.76 -7.73 10.51
CA THR A 250 -8.96 -6.67 9.86
C THR A 250 -9.61 -6.20 8.56
N LEU A 251 -10.06 -7.13 7.71
CA LEU A 251 -10.73 -6.79 6.47
C LEU A 251 -12.07 -6.08 6.73
N LEU A 252 -12.89 -6.58 7.64
CA LEU A 252 -14.20 -5.99 7.98
C LEU A 252 -14.05 -4.56 8.50
N ILE A 253 -13.13 -4.32 9.43
CA ILE A 253 -12.90 -3.00 10.03
C ILE A 253 -12.30 -2.04 9.01
N SER A 254 -11.32 -2.48 8.21
CA SER A 254 -10.62 -1.60 7.27
C SER A 254 -11.43 -1.26 6.02
N SER A 255 -12.36 -2.14 5.59
CA SER A 255 -13.30 -1.88 4.49
C SER A 255 -14.64 -1.34 4.94
N ASP A 256 -14.90 -1.31 6.23
CA ASP A 256 -16.17 -0.94 6.89
C ASP A 256 -17.32 -1.90 6.56
N ILE A 257 -17.94 -2.45 7.60
CA ILE A 257 -18.98 -3.49 7.46
C ILE A 257 -20.23 -2.95 6.75
N ALA A 258 -20.60 -1.68 6.97
CA ALA A 258 -21.75 -1.08 6.29
C ALA A 258 -21.52 -0.93 4.78
N VAL A 259 -20.26 -0.61 4.41
CA VAL A 259 -19.83 -0.51 3.01
C VAL A 259 -19.86 -1.90 2.35
N LEU A 260 -19.36 -2.93 3.03
CA LEU A 260 -19.40 -4.31 2.52
C LEU A 260 -20.83 -4.77 2.29
N ILE A 261 -21.73 -4.61 3.28
CA ILE A 261 -23.14 -4.96 3.16
C ILE A 261 -23.77 -4.25 1.96
N ALA A 262 -23.53 -2.96 1.80
CA ALA A 262 -24.04 -2.19 0.68
C ALA A 262 -23.55 -2.70 -0.69
N CYS A 263 -22.28 -3.11 -0.78
CA CYS A 263 -21.71 -3.70 -1.99
C CYS A 263 -22.34 -5.05 -2.33
N PHE A 264 -22.56 -5.92 -1.33
CA PHE A 264 -23.25 -7.19 -1.55
C PHE A 264 -24.71 -6.98 -1.97
N LEU A 265 -25.42 -6.02 -1.39
CA LEU A 265 -26.78 -5.66 -1.81
C LEU A 265 -26.81 -5.11 -3.26
N ALA A 266 -25.86 -4.25 -3.61
CA ALA A 266 -25.70 -3.74 -4.97
C ALA A 266 -25.36 -4.85 -5.96
N GLY A 267 -24.46 -5.74 -5.59
CA GLY A 267 -24.09 -6.92 -6.38
C GLY A 267 -25.25 -7.85 -6.62
N TRP A 268 -26.01 -8.16 -5.56
CA TRP A 268 -27.23 -8.96 -5.67
C TRP A 268 -28.27 -8.33 -6.58
N PHE A 269 -28.46 -7.01 -6.46
CA PHE A 269 -29.37 -6.29 -7.35
C PHE A 269 -28.95 -6.41 -8.81
N VAL A 270 -27.67 -6.14 -9.13
CA VAL A 270 -27.11 -6.24 -10.49
C VAL A 270 -27.26 -7.66 -11.03
N LEU A 271 -26.88 -8.68 -10.23
CA LEU A 271 -26.99 -10.09 -10.61
C LEU A 271 -28.43 -10.47 -10.95
N ARG A 272 -29.39 -10.10 -10.10
CA ARG A 272 -30.83 -10.37 -10.37
C ARG A 272 -31.32 -9.71 -11.66
N GLN A 273 -30.83 -8.52 -11.99
CA GLN A 273 -31.19 -7.85 -13.24
C GLN A 273 -30.57 -8.58 -14.44
N ILE A 274 -29.30 -8.98 -14.36
CA ILE A 274 -28.62 -9.74 -15.40
C ILE A 274 -29.34 -11.09 -15.66
N LEU A 275 -29.68 -11.83 -14.60
CA LEU A 275 -30.37 -13.13 -14.72
C LEU A 275 -31.78 -13.03 -15.31
N LYS A 276 -32.45 -11.90 -15.13
CA LYS A 276 -33.77 -11.66 -15.72
C LYS A 276 -33.76 -11.28 -17.21
N ILE A 277 -32.58 -10.95 -17.72
CA ILE A 277 -32.45 -10.47 -19.10
C ILE A 277 -32.34 -11.65 -20.05
N HIS A 278 -33.47 -12.03 -20.65
CA HIS A 278 -33.49 -13.02 -21.75
C HIS A 278 -33.14 -12.44 -23.12
N ARG A 279 -33.30 -11.15 -23.38
CA ARG A 279 -32.96 -10.46 -24.67
C ARG A 279 -33.06 -8.92 -24.58
N GLN A 280 -33.39 -8.35 -23.44
CA GLN A 280 -33.59 -6.91 -23.29
C GLN A 280 -32.27 -6.21 -22.90
N LYS A 281 -32.14 -4.91 -23.18
CA LYS A 281 -31.04 -4.09 -22.70
C LYS A 281 -31.11 -3.92 -21.18
N LEU A 282 -29.95 -3.87 -20.51
CA LEU A 282 -29.83 -3.49 -19.09
C LEU A 282 -30.51 -2.15 -18.83
N SER A 283 -31.29 -2.04 -17.74
CA SER A 283 -31.83 -0.75 -17.31
C SER A 283 -30.71 0.27 -17.08
N GLU A 284 -31.03 1.56 -17.23
CA GLU A 284 -30.04 2.63 -17.04
C GLU A 284 -29.42 2.58 -15.62
N GLU A 285 -30.23 2.34 -14.60
CA GLU A 285 -29.76 2.15 -13.22
C GLU A 285 -28.75 1.00 -13.13
N THR A 286 -29.04 -0.14 -13.74
CA THR A 286 -28.13 -1.30 -13.73
C THR A 286 -26.84 -1.02 -14.51
N GLN A 287 -26.95 -0.32 -15.66
CA GLN A 287 -25.76 0.07 -16.43
C GLN A 287 -24.83 1.02 -15.65
N MET A 288 -25.38 1.89 -14.81
CA MET A 288 -24.60 2.79 -13.96
C MET A 288 -24.02 2.08 -12.74
N LEU A 289 -24.73 1.12 -12.16
CA LEU A 289 -24.29 0.39 -10.97
C LEU A 289 -23.29 -0.74 -11.29
N LEU A 290 -23.36 -1.31 -12.50
CA LEU A 290 -22.51 -2.43 -12.92
C LEU A 290 -21.00 -2.16 -12.76
N PRO A 291 -20.40 -1.03 -13.22
CA PRO A 291 -18.97 -0.80 -13.09
C PRO A 291 -18.49 -0.76 -11.62
N PRO A 292 -19.07 0.03 -10.70
CA PRO A 292 -18.58 0.07 -9.31
C PRO A 292 -18.72 -1.28 -8.60
N VAL A 293 -19.79 -2.06 -8.92
CA VAL A 293 -19.98 -3.42 -8.40
C VAL A 293 -18.89 -4.35 -8.93
N VAL A 294 -18.63 -4.35 -10.25
CA VAL A 294 -17.61 -5.22 -10.86
C VAL A 294 -16.22 -4.88 -10.33
N PHE A 295 -15.87 -3.60 -10.23
CA PHE A 295 -14.57 -3.19 -9.68
C PHE A 295 -14.39 -3.64 -8.25
N PHE A 296 -15.40 -3.44 -7.40
CA PHE A 296 -15.38 -3.87 -6.01
C PHE A 296 -15.17 -5.39 -5.90
N PHE A 297 -16.03 -6.19 -6.55
CA PHE A 297 -15.97 -7.64 -6.45
C PHE A 297 -14.71 -8.23 -7.10
N ALA A 298 -14.15 -7.59 -8.12
CA ALA A 298 -12.90 -8.02 -8.72
C ALA A 298 -11.73 -7.91 -7.72
N PHE A 299 -11.60 -6.78 -7.01
CA PHE A 299 -10.60 -6.64 -5.95
C PHE A 299 -10.87 -7.56 -4.76
N PHE A 300 -12.13 -7.68 -4.34
CA PHE A 300 -12.52 -8.58 -3.27
C PHE A 300 -12.18 -10.05 -3.59
N LEU A 301 -12.54 -10.52 -4.79
CA LEU A 301 -12.25 -11.88 -5.24
C LEU A 301 -10.74 -12.11 -5.39
N LEU A 302 -10.02 -11.16 -5.97
CA LEU A 302 -8.57 -11.26 -6.11
C LEU A 302 -7.87 -11.40 -4.75
N LEU A 303 -8.26 -10.56 -3.77
CA LEU A 303 -7.74 -10.65 -2.42
C LEU A 303 -8.10 -11.99 -1.75
N PHE A 304 -9.34 -12.44 -1.91
CA PHE A 304 -9.83 -13.70 -1.37
C PHE A 304 -9.05 -14.89 -1.95
N VAL A 305 -8.87 -14.94 -3.27
CA VAL A 305 -8.08 -15.98 -3.94
C VAL A 305 -6.61 -15.92 -3.50
N ALA A 306 -6.01 -14.73 -3.44
CA ALA A 306 -4.63 -14.58 -2.98
C ALA A 306 -4.43 -15.04 -1.52
N TYR A 307 -5.42 -14.82 -0.67
CA TYR A 307 -5.43 -15.31 0.70
C TYR A 307 -5.53 -16.84 0.74
N LEU A 308 -6.50 -17.44 0.04
CA LEU A 308 -6.68 -18.90 -0.01
C LEU A 308 -5.49 -19.65 -0.62
N THR A 309 -4.81 -19.03 -1.58
CA THR A 309 -3.61 -19.62 -2.23
C THR A 309 -2.30 -19.30 -1.52
N HIS A 310 -2.35 -18.70 -0.33
CA HIS A 310 -1.19 -18.22 0.44
C HIS A 310 -0.28 -17.23 -0.31
N GLN A 311 -0.74 -16.66 -1.42
CA GLN A 311 -0.01 -15.58 -2.09
C GLN A 311 -0.07 -14.27 -1.29
N GLN A 312 -1.05 -14.16 -0.40
CA GLN A 312 -1.18 -13.09 0.59
C GLN A 312 -1.57 -13.72 1.94
N PRO A 313 -0.59 -14.21 2.72
CA PRO A 313 -0.88 -15.01 3.92
C PRO A 313 -1.37 -14.17 5.12
N ILE A 314 -1.31 -12.84 5.05
CA ILE A 314 -1.81 -11.92 6.07
C ILE A 314 -2.62 -10.82 5.40
N ILE A 315 -3.77 -10.48 5.96
CA ILE A 315 -4.56 -9.34 5.53
C ILE A 315 -4.15 -8.09 6.31
N PHE A 316 -3.57 -7.13 5.60
CA PHE A 316 -3.27 -5.82 6.15
C PHE A 316 -4.41 -4.83 5.93
N PRO A 317 -4.59 -3.79 6.79
CA PRO A 317 -5.64 -2.79 6.63
C PRO A 317 -5.65 -2.09 5.26
N ARG A 318 -4.49 -1.97 4.59
CA ARG A 318 -4.38 -1.38 3.25
C ARG A 318 -5.23 -2.09 2.17
N TYR A 319 -5.48 -3.40 2.33
CA TYR A 319 -6.33 -4.14 1.38
C TYR A 319 -7.81 -3.81 1.55
N GLY A 320 -8.27 -3.58 2.80
CA GLY A 320 -9.62 -3.10 3.05
C GLY A 320 -9.82 -1.65 2.57
N LEU A 321 -8.78 -0.83 2.57
CA LEU A 321 -8.87 0.56 2.14
C LEU A 321 -9.31 0.72 0.68
N ILE A 322 -8.80 -0.11 -0.25
CA ILE A 322 -9.26 -0.06 -1.65
C ILE A 322 -10.73 -0.51 -1.77
N LEU A 323 -11.16 -1.52 -1.01
CA LEU A 323 -12.53 -1.97 -0.96
C LEU A 323 -13.46 -0.89 -0.37
N PHE A 324 -13.02 -0.22 0.69
CA PHE A 324 -13.72 0.92 1.27
C PHE A 324 -13.96 2.02 0.24
N THR A 325 -12.90 2.47 -0.44
CA THR A 325 -13.00 3.57 -1.42
C THR A 325 -13.91 3.23 -2.61
N LEU A 326 -13.84 1.98 -3.11
CA LEU A 326 -14.69 1.49 -4.20
C LEU A 326 -16.14 1.25 -3.76
N GLY A 327 -16.35 0.90 -2.50
CA GLY A 327 -17.65 0.56 -1.96
C GLY A 327 -18.48 1.76 -1.53
N LEU A 328 -17.87 2.88 -1.15
CA LEU A 328 -18.57 4.07 -0.67
C LEU A 328 -19.69 4.59 -1.63
N PRO A 329 -19.49 4.65 -2.96
CA PRO A 329 -20.57 5.02 -3.88
C PRO A 329 -21.77 4.05 -3.84
N ASN A 330 -21.51 2.74 -3.63
CA ASN A 330 -22.55 1.72 -3.51
C ASN A 330 -23.34 1.89 -2.21
N LEU A 331 -22.69 2.33 -1.11
CA LEU A 331 -23.36 2.67 0.15
C LEU A 331 -24.37 3.81 -0.05
N ALA A 332 -23.99 4.86 -0.76
CA ALA A 332 -24.92 5.96 -1.09
C ALA A 332 -26.12 5.49 -1.90
N TRP A 333 -25.89 4.68 -2.93
CA TRP A 333 -26.94 4.11 -3.76
C TRP A 333 -27.89 3.23 -2.92
N ALA A 334 -27.36 2.31 -2.12
CA ALA A 334 -28.16 1.40 -1.29
C ALA A 334 -29.02 2.17 -0.28
N PHE A 335 -28.45 3.20 0.38
CA PHE A 335 -29.18 4.05 1.30
C PHE A 335 -30.32 4.82 0.62
N LEU A 336 -30.06 5.47 -0.52
CA LEU A 336 -31.09 6.23 -1.23
C LEU A 336 -32.21 5.32 -1.73
N ARG A 337 -31.88 4.12 -2.19
CA ARG A 337 -32.87 3.10 -2.60
C ARG A 337 -33.74 2.63 -1.42
N ALA A 338 -33.11 2.35 -0.28
CA ALA A 338 -33.83 2.00 0.96
C ALA A 338 -34.75 3.12 1.41
N LYS A 339 -34.28 4.39 1.31
CA LYS A 339 -35.10 5.57 1.61
C LYS A 339 -36.33 5.70 0.71
N GLN A 340 -36.19 5.44 -0.60
CA GLN A 340 -37.32 5.47 -1.54
C GLN A 340 -38.34 4.40 -1.24
N GLN A 341 -37.88 3.17 -0.89
CA GLN A 341 -38.78 2.05 -0.62
C GLN A 341 -39.47 2.12 0.76
N ARG A 342 -38.76 2.63 1.78
CA ARG A 342 -39.20 2.67 3.18
C ARG A 342 -38.82 3.98 3.86
N PRO A 343 -39.47 5.11 3.55
CA PRO A 343 -39.05 6.44 4.02
C PRO A 343 -39.03 6.57 5.55
N LEU A 344 -39.99 5.93 6.24
CA LEU A 344 -40.06 5.96 7.71
C LEU A 344 -38.88 5.27 8.41
N ARG A 345 -38.24 4.28 7.75
CA ARG A 345 -37.07 3.55 8.28
C ARG A 345 -35.76 4.17 7.86
N ALA A 346 -35.73 5.19 6.99
CA ALA A 346 -34.53 5.78 6.47
C ALA A 346 -33.71 6.51 7.53
N ARG A 347 -34.35 7.20 8.49
CA ARG A 347 -33.65 7.90 9.59
C ARG A 347 -32.94 6.92 10.53
N PRO A 348 -33.61 5.91 11.13
CA PRO A 348 -32.92 4.95 11.98
C PRO A 348 -31.85 4.15 11.22
N LEU A 349 -32.04 3.83 9.95
CA LEU A 349 -31.02 3.20 9.12
C LEU A 349 -29.79 4.09 8.96
N LEU A 350 -29.98 5.39 8.69
CA LEU A 350 -28.85 6.34 8.59
C LEU A 350 -28.10 6.43 9.92
N VAL A 351 -28.79 6.53 11.04
CA VAL A 351 -28.16 6.56 12.38
C VAL A 351 -27.37 5.27 12.61
N GLY A 352 -27.94 4.10 12.31
CA GLY A 352 -27.23 2.82 12.43
C GLY A 352 -25.96 2.76 11.58
N ILE A 353 -26.02 3.19 10.32
CA ILE A 353 -24.86 3.29 9.43
C ILE A 353 -23.80 4.23 10.03
N MET A 354 -24.20 5.42 10.50
CA MET A 354 -23.25 6.38 11.08
C MET A 354 -22.60 5.89 12.37
N VAL A 355 -23.33 5.13 13.20
CA VAL A 355 -22.76 4.50 14.40
C VAL A 355 -21.70 3.45 14.04
N VAL A 356 -21.99 2.59 13.05
CA VAL A 356 -21.01 1.58 12.57
C VAL A 356 -19.78 2.27 12.00
N LEU A 357 -19.96 3.25 11.11
CA LEU A 357 -18.85 4.01 10.52
C LEU A 357 -18.00 4.73 11.59
N ALA A 358 -18.64 5.29 12.63
CA ALA A 358 -17.92 5.96 13.72
C ALA A 358 -17.14 4.95 14.58
N PHE A 359 -17.71 3.78 14.84
CA PHE A 359 -17.05 2.70 15.57
C PHE A 359 -15.84 2.18 14.82
N ASP A 360 -15.98 1.84 13.53
CA ASP A 360 -14.87 1.37 12.70
C ASP A 360 -13.79 2.45 12.56
N ALA A 361 -14.17 3.73 12.37
CA ALA A 361 -13.22 4.84 12.35
C ALA A 361 -12.44 4.99 13.66
N SER A 362 -13.08 4.73 14.82
CA SER A 362 -12.41 4.79 16.12
C SER A 362 -11.36 3.68 16.27
N ILE A 363 -11.66 2.46 15.83
CA ILE A 363 -10.70 1.35 15.82
C ILE A 363 -9.58 1.62 14.83
N GLN A 364 -9.89 2.12 13.63
CA GLN A 364 -8.90 2.50 12.63
C GLN A 364 -7.96 3.59 13.14
N PHE A 365 -8.49 4.58 13.86
CA PHE A 365 -7.68 5.62 14.50
C PHE A 365 -6.74 5.04 15.56
N ALA A 366 -7.24 4.19 16.46
CA ALA A 366 -6.42 3.53 17.47
C ALA A 366 -5.32 2.66 16.82
N GLY A 367 -5.65 1.93 15.75
CA GLY A 367 -4.69 1.15 14.97
C GLY A 367 -3.63 2.02 14.29
N ALA A 368 -4.01 3.16 13.72
CA ALA A 368 -3.08 4.11 13.10
C ALA A 368 -2.11 4.69 14.14
N VAL A 369 -2.61 5.09 15.33
CA VAL A 369 -1.76 5.57 16.43
C VAL A 369 -0.80 4.47 16.91
N GLY A 370 -1.27 3.23 17.06
CA GLY A 370 -0.41 2.09 17.39
C GLY A 370 0.69 1.87 16.35
N THR A 371 0.36 1.96 15.06
CA THR A 371 1.34 1.80 13.98
C THR A 371 2.40 2.92 14.00
N VAL A 372 2.03 4.14 14.32
CA VAL A 372 2.98 5.28 14.47
C VAL A 372 4.02 4.98 15.54
N ASN A 373 3.62 4.35 16.64
CA ASN A 373 4.53 4.01 17.73
C ASN A 373 5.35 2.72 17.47
N GLN A 374 4.94 1.90 16.52
CA GLN A 374 5.60 0.62 16.21
C GLN A 374 7.09 0.77 15.85
N TYR A 375 7.49 1.87 15.22
CA TYR A 375 8.87 2.11 14.77
C TYR A 375 9.68 3.00 15.71
N HIS A 376 9.27 3.12 16.96
CA HIS A 376 9.97 3.93 17.95
C HIS A 376 11.39 3.41 18.22
N VAL A 377 11.55 2.10 18.36
CA VAL A 377 12.86 1.47 18.65
C VAL A 377 13.83 1.60 17.47
N GLN A 378 13.34 1.46 16.23
CA GLN A 378 14.17 1.65 15.04
C GLN A 378 14.65 3.10 14.92
N ARG A 379 13.80 4.07 15.26
CA ARG A 379 14.19 5.48 15.26
C ARG A 379 15.27 5.75 16.28
N ALA A 380 15.13 5.26 17.51
CA ALA A 380 16.12 5.43 18.56
C ALA A 380 17.48 4.80 18.16
N ALA A 381 17.48 3.61 17.54
CA ALA A 381 18.70 2.99 17.04
C ALA A 381 19.31 3.77 15.86
N ALA A 382 18.48 4.33 14.99
CA ALA A 382 18.94 5.14 13.86
C ALA A 382 19.58 6.46 14.34
N GLU A 383 18.99 7.11 15.34
CA GLU A 383 19.55 8.30 15.99
C GLU A 383 20.91 7.97 16.67
N TYR A 384 20.95 6.85 17.42
CA TYR A 384 22.21 6.38 18.00
C TYR A 384 23.31 6.19 16.96
N LEU A 385 23.01 5.49 15.86
CA LEU A 385 23.97 5.28 14.77
C LEU A 385 24.37 6.58 14.07
N HIS A 386 23.43 7.51 13.89
CA HIS A 386 23.72 8.83 13.32
C HIS A 386 24.79 9.59 14.13
N ASP A 387 24.68 9.51 15.46
CA ASP A 387 25.54 10.25 16.38
C ASP A 387 26.90 9.58 16.62
N HIS A 388 27.00 8.25 16.50
CA HIS A 388 28.20 7.50 16.88
C HIS A 388 28.99 6.93 15.69
N PHE A 389 28.36 6.79 14.52
CA PHE A 389 29.06 6.30 13.33
C PHE A 389 29.83 7.42 12.65
N ASP A 390 31.15 7.25 12.50
CA ASP A 390 31.98 8.23 11.76
C ASP A 390 31.79 8.06 10.23
N PRO A 391 31.11 9.03 9.56
CA PRO A 391 30.89 8.95 8.12
C PRO A 391 32.18 9.06 7.29
N LYS A 392 33.30 9.50 7.89
CA LYS A 392 34.59 9.62 7.23
C LYS A 392 35.45 8.35 7.36
N SER A 393 35.09 7.44 8.28
CA SER A 393 35.75 6.15 8.40
C SER A 393 35.49 5.27 7.19
N ASN A 394 36.29 4.22 6.98
CA ASN A 394 36.01 3.18 6.00
C ASN A 394 35.12 2.05 6.58
N ALA A 395 34.62 2.24 7.80
CA ALA A 395 33.79 1.27 8.48
C ALA A 395 32.43 1.12 7.78
N ARG A 396 31.83 -0.05 7.93
CA ARG A 396 30.48 -0.40 7.45
C ARG A 396 29.62 -0.87 8.61
N LEU A 397 28.32 -0.94 8.37
CA LEU A 397 27.34 -1.39 9.35
C LEU A 397 26.58 -2.59 8.80
N PHE A 398 26.36 -3.61 9.62
CA PHE A 398 25.45 -4.68 9.29
C PHE A 398 24.05 -4.33 9.78
N CYS A 399 23.10 -4.21 8.84
CA CYS A 399 21.70 -3.88 9.17
C CYS A 399 20.76 -4.39 8.08
N ASP A 400 19.79 -5.23 8.46
CA ASP A 400 18.73 -5.68 7.57
C ASP A 400 17.47 -4.80 7.66
N ASP A 401 17.33 -3.98 8.72
CA ASP A 401 16.15 -3.15 8.93
C ASP A 401 16.19 -1.90 8.03
N GLY A 402 15.25 -1.84 7.07
CA GLY A 402 15.16 -0.73 6.12
C GLY A 402 14.79 0.61 6.77
N THR A 403 14.10 0.58 7.93
CA THR A 403 13.72 1.78 8.67
C THR A 403 14.94 2.43 9.31
N VAL A 404 15.77 1.62 9.98
CA VAL A 404 17.03 2.08 10.59
C VAL A 404 17.97 2.67 9.53
N LYS A 405 18.14 1.98 8.39
CA LYS A 405 18.98 2.46 7.30
C LYS A 405 18.58 3.86 6.82
N VAL A 406 17.29 4.06 6.57
CA VAL A 406 16.80 5.35 6.04
C VAL A 406 16.85 6.45 7.09
N LEU A 407 16.48 6.14 8.34
CA LEU A 407 16.40 7.15 9.40
C LEU A 407 17.79 7.56 9.92
N SER A 408 18.81 6.68 9.85
CA SER A 408 20.17 7.02 10.26
C SER A 408 20.84 8.07 9.37
N GLY A 409 20.34 8.26 8.15
CA GLY A 409 20.96 9.18 7.18
C GLY A 409 22.33 8.73 6.64
N ILE A 410 22.77 7.51 7.00
CA ILE A 410 24.03 6.91 6.54
C ILE A 410 23.85 6.40 5.10
N SER A 411 24.85 6.59 4.25
CA SER A 411 24.75 6.22 2.84
C SER A 411 24.57 4.69 2.65
N GLU A 412 23.75 4.27 1.68
CA GLU A 412 23.38 2.86 1.46
C GLU A 412 24.60 1.94 1.23
N GLU A 413 25.65 2.44 0.60
CA GLU A 413 26.89 1.70 0.34
C GLU A 413 27.69 1.34 1.61
N ARG A 414 27.36 1.98 2.74
CA ARG A 414 27.95 1.66 4.05
C ARG A 414 27.28 0.48 4.73
N PHE A 415 26.12 0.06 4.24
CA PHE A 415 25.40 -1.07 4.84
C PHE A 415 25.80 -2.40 4.18
N VAL A 416 25.95 -3.40 5.02
CA VAL A 416 26.05 -4.83 4.68
C VAL A 416 24.75 -5.48 5.14
N THR A 417 24.20 -6.39 4.37
CA THR A 417 22.93 -7.05 4.65
C THR A 417 23.05 -8.56 4.63
N SER A 418 22.02 -9.27 5.05
CA SER A 418 21.95 -10.73 4.97
C SER A 418 22.13 -11.29 3.55
N SER A 419 21.92 -10.48 2.51
CA SER A 419 22.18 -10.89 1.12
C SER A 419 23.67 -10.89 0.75
N ASP A 420 24.48 -10.17 1.51
CA ASP A 420 25.90 -9.94 1.22
C ASP A 420 26.83 -10.88 1.99
N VAL A 421 26.25 -11.72 2.87
CA VAL A 421 26.99 -12.58 3.78
C VAL A 421 26.55 -14.04 3.70
N PRO A 422 27.46 -15.01 3.99
CA PRO A 422 27.11 -16.43 4.13
C PRO A 422 26.07 -16.68 5.22
N ARG A 423 25.37 -17.82 5.10
CA ARG A 423 24.30 -18.22 6.03
C ARG A 423 24.76 -19.14 7.14
N ASP A 424 26.02 -19.43 7.25
CA ASP A 424 26.67 -20.16 8.34
C ASP A 424 27.41 -19.17 9.26
N ARG A 425 27.66 -19.59 10.51
CA ARG A 425 28.21 -18.70 11.54
C ARG A 425 29.65 -18.25 11.25
N GLU A 426 30.52 -19.16 10.82
CA GLU A 426 31.92 -18.84 10.56
C GLU A 426 32.07 -17.97 9.32
N GLY A 427 31.37 -18.32 8.25
CA GLY A 427 31.32 -17.50 7.04
C GLY A 427 30.73 -16.11 7.29
N PHE A 428 29.70 -16.00 8.12
CA PHE A 428 29.11 -14.73 8.52
C PHE A 428 30.12 -13.84 9.24
N LEU A 429 30.78 -14.33 10.30
CA LEU A 429 31.80 -13.57 11.05
C LEU A 429 32.98 -13.17 10.17
N SER A 430 33.44 -14.07 9.31
CA SER A 430 34.50 -13.79 8.34
C SER A 430 34.09 -12.70 7.34
N ALA A 431 32.84 -12.72 6.88
CA ALA A 431 32.32 -11.70 5.97
C ALA A 431 32.19 -10.33 6.66
N LEU A 432 31.76 -10.28 7.93
CA LEU A 432 31.74 -9.02 8.69
C LEU A 432 33.14 -8.40 8.78
N LYS A 433 34.15 -9.23 9.10
CA LYS A 433 35.55 -8.79 9.16
C LYS A 433 36.06 -8.31 7.80
N ALA A 434 35.84 -9.09 6.74
CA ALA A 434 36.26 -8.75 5.37
C ALA A 434 35.62 -7.45 4.85
N ASN A 435 34.38 -7.15 5.28
CA ASN A 435 33.67 -5.93 4.93
C ASN A 435 33.97 -4.76 5.88
N ASN A 436 34.89 -4.88 6.83
CA ASN A 436 35.20 -3.87 7.83
C ASN A 436 33.95 -3.36 8.57
N VAL A 437 33.11 -4.29 9.00
CA VAL A 437 31.89 -3.95 9.76
C VAL A 437 32.28 -3.54 11.17
N GLU A 438 31.82 -2.38 11.63
CA GLU A 438 32.02 -1.86 12.98
C GLU A 438 30.81 -2.09 13.87
N TYR A 439 29.60 -1.86 13.35
CA TYR A 439 28.36 -2.01 14.08
C TYR A 439 27.43 -3.05 13.44
N LEU A 440 26.71 -3.77 14.29
CA LEU A 440 25.66 -4.72 13.91
C LEU A 440 24.35 -4.32 14.58
N VAL A 441 23.30 -4.16 13.79
CA VAL A 441 21.95 -3.91 14.29
C VAL A 441 21.17 -5.21 14.38
N PHE A 442 20.71 -5.52 15.57
CA PHE A 442 19.87 -6.68 15.86
C PHE A 442 18.46 -6.19 16.24
N VAL A 443 17.44 -6.70 15.56
CA VAL A 443 16.02 -6.38 15.82
C VAL A 443 15.30 -7.68 16.19
N ASP A 444 14.63 -7.70 17.34
CA ASP A 444 13.88 -8.87 17.77
C ASP A 444 12.74 -9.22 16.81
N HIS A 445 12.31 -10.46 16.83
CA HIS A 445 11.21 -10.99 16.00
C HIS A 445 11.37 -10.76 14.49
N GLN A 446 12.56 -10.34 14.01
CA GLN A 446 12.86 -10.28 12.59
C GLN A 446 13.55 -11.56 12.12
N PRO A 447 13.09 -12.14 11.01
CA PRO A 447 13.65 -13.38 10.48
C PRO A 447 14.94 -13.13 9.66
N THR A 448 15.93 -12.46 10.25
CA THR A 448 17.19 -12.15 9.59
C THR A 448 18.22 -13.26 9.76
N THR A 449 19.33 -13.20 9.02
CA THR A 449 20.44 -14.13 9.18
C THR A 449 21.02 -14.05 10.60
N VAL A 450 21.12 -12.84 11.15
CA VAL A 450 21.63 -12.62 12.52
C VAL A 450 20.75 -13.32 13.55
N ASN A 451 19.43 -13.08 13.52
CA ASN A 451 18.48 -13.69 14.47
C ASN A 451 18.52 -15.23 14.45
N ARG A 452 18.85 -15.80 13.29
CA ARG A 452 18.93 -17.23 13.11
C ARG A 452 20.23 -17.82 13.60
N LEU A 453 21.37 -17.13 13.35
CA LEU A 453 22.70 -17.60 13.72
C LEU A 453 23.02 -17.34 15.19
N PHE A 454 22.47 -16.27 15.76
CA PHE A 454 22.79 -15.77 17.11
C PHE A 454 21.49 -15.57 17.91
N LYS A 455 20.76 -16.66 18.12
CA LYS A 455 19.46 -16.63 18.85
C LYS A 455 19.57 -16.07 20.27
N ASP A 456 20.74 -16.26 20.89
CA ASP A 456 20.98 -15.84 22.28
C ASP A 456 21.57 -14.42 22.37
N LEU A 457 21.74 -13.71 21.24
CA LEU A 457 22.25 -12.34 21.23
C LEU A 457 21.30 -11.38 21.99
N GLU A 458 20.02 -11.74 22.03
CA GLU A 458 18.99 -11.05 22.80
C GLU A 458 19.23 -11.15 24.34
N TYR A 459 19.78 -12.28 24.81
CA TYR A 459 19.88 -12.59 26.23
C TYR A 459 21.32 -12.50 26.78
N GLY A 460 22.31 -12.40 25.94
CA GLY A 460 23.68 -12.49 26.37
C GLY A 460 24.67 -11.67 25.59
N ASP A 461 25.80 -11.47 26.24
CA ASP A 461 26.99 -11.01 25.60
C ASP A 461 27.63 -12.17 24.84
N TYR A 462 27.68 -12.07 23.53
CA TYR A 462 28.70 -12.76 22.76
C TYR A 462 30.01 -11.96 22.89
N GLY A 463 30.46 -11.75 24.14
CA GLY A 463 31.56 -10.87 24.54
C GLY A 463 32.88 -11.04 23.78
N ASP A 464 33.02 -12.21 23.14
CA ASP A 464 34.17 -12.48 22.29
C ASP A 464 34.10 -11.81 20.91
N TRP A 465 32.88 -11.47 20.43
CA TRP A 465 32.64 -10.92 19.07
C TRP A 465 31.84 -9.64 19.05
N PHE A 466 30.89 -9.49 19.98
CA PHE A 466 29.93 -8.42 19.99
C PHE A 466 29.81 -7.78 21.37
N GLU A 467 30.04 -6.49 21.45
CA GLU A 467 29.82 -5.68 22.64
C GLU A 467 28.53 -4.87 22.46
N ARG A 468 27.60 -4.97 23.41
CA ARG A 468 26.36 -4.22 23.35
C ARG A 468 26.57 -2.76 23.73
N GLU A 469 26.37 -1.85 22.80
CA GLU A 469 26.52 -0.41 23.05
C GLU A 469 25.20 0.32 23.23
N PHE A 470 24.13 -0.17 22.59
CA PHE A 470 22.83 0.47 22.67
C PHE A 470 21.70 -0.57 22.69
N ASN A 471 20.60 -0.25 23.41
CA ASN A 471 19.34 -0.96 23.29
C ASN A 471 18.16 0.00 23.46
N SER A 472 17.05 -0.32 22.83
CA SER A 472 15.77 0.32 23.02
C SER A 472 14.65 -0.71 23.02
N HIS A 473 13.59 -0.48 23.79
CA HIS A 473 12.45 -1.39 23.90
C HIS A 473 11.12 -0.63 23.89
N THR A 474 10.08 -1.33 23.49
CA THR A 474 8.69 -0.84 23.47
C THR A 474 7.72 -2.00 23.64
N ASN A 475 6.45 -1.69 23.93
CA ASN A 475 5.37 -2.69 23.98
C ASN A 475 4.79 -3.05 22.59
N PHE A 476 5.32 -2.48 21.51
CA PHE A 476 4.90 -2.74 20.14
C PHE A 476 5.95 -3.59 19.41
N LEU A 477 5.54 -4.40 18.44
CA LEU A 477 6.49 -5.18 17.62
C LEU A 477 7.16 -4.32 16.53
N PRO A 478 8.46 -4.41 16.30
CA PRO A 478 9.42 -5.15 17.12
C PRO A 478 9.53 -4.56 18.53
N THR A 479 9.70 -5.41 19.53
CA THR A 479 9.69 -4.96 20.92
C THR A 479 11.02 -4.43 21.39
N GLN A 480 12.11 -4.88 20.77
CA GLN A 480 13.46 -4.49 21.14
C GLN A 480 14.37 -4.37 19.93
N ILE A 481 15.37 -3.52 20.05
CA ILE A 481 16.46 -3.35 19.11
C ILE A 481 17.76 -3.13 19.87
N TRP A 482 18.83 -3.71 19.37
CA TRP A 482 20.18 -3.55 19.93
C TRP A 482 21.14 -3.12 18.83
N VAL A 483 22.13 -2.32 19.21
CA VAL A 483 23.31 -2.04 18.40
C VAL A 483 24.52 -2.61 19.13
N TYR A 484 25.23 -3.48 18.44
CA TYR A 484 26.44 -4.12 18.92
C TYR A 484 27.63 -3.57 18.16
N ARG A 485 28.77 -3.37 18.87
CA ARG A 485 30.06 -3.18 18.25
C ARG A 485 30.66 -4.55 17.93
N PHE A 486 31.21 -4.72 16.73
CA PHE A 486 31.87 -5.93 16.29
C PHE A 486 33.39 -5.77 16.41
N HIS A 487 34.05 -6.64 17.18
CA HIS A 487 35.47 -6.56 17.48
C HIS A 487 36.40 -7.29 16.48
N GLY A 488 35.86 -8.14 15.62
CA GLY A 488 36.62 -8.85 14.58
C GLY A 488 37.60 -9.92 15.06
N GLU A 489 37.92 -9.94 16.34
CA GLU A 489 38.77 -10.93 17.02
C GLU A 489 38.19 -11.19 18.40
N THR A 490 38.32 -12.43 18.90
CA THR A 490 37.93 -12.75 20.27
C THR A 490 38.69 -11.85 21.24
N VAL A 491 37.99 -11.00 21.95
CA VAL A 491 38.53 -10.26 23.08
C VAL A 491 38.89 -11.29 24.14
N LYS A 492 40.18 -11.56 24.36
CA LYS A 492 40.66 -12.46 25.40
C LYS A 492 40.47 -11.86 26.78
#